data_866634496fc8c8e629a513a7117e2500
#
_entry.id   866634496fc8c8e629a513a7117e2500
#
_cell.length_a   1.000
_cell.length_b   1.000
_cell.length_c   1.000
_cell.angle_alpha   90.00
_cell.angle_beta   90.00
_cell.angle_gamma   90.00
#
_symmetry.space_group_name_H-M   'P 1'
#
loop_
_entity.id
_entity.type
_entity.pdbx_description
1 polymer ?
#
loop_
_entity_poly.entity_id
_entity_poly.type
_entity_poly.pdbx_seq_one_letter_code
_entity_poly.pdbx_strand_id
1 'polypeptide(L)'
;MLRFLTLFLASLQFAFANHHEENNSQDMIVTELPTNYEEFVDIIGLLKADEIIKIIGEPAKKIEIKMKSTNDIIASTWYYHNLNTDAEGRYFPTTELDIVDGYVESVVFMNEVNESTDLEGNKYIVPKSDKLI
;
A
#
# COMPACT_ATOMS: atom_id res chain seq x y z
N MET A 1 70.30 4.86 -43.32
CA MET A 1 69.10 4.13 -42.95
C MET A 1 68.60 4.72 -41.67
N LEU A 2 67.56 5.56 -41.76
CA LEU A 2 66.98 6.24 -40.63
C LEU A 2 65.74 5.42 -40.14
N ARG A 3 65.80 4.79 -38.96
CA ARG A 3 64.72 4.08 -38.36
C ARG A 3 63.92 5.08 -37.49
N PHE A 4 62.74 5.46 -37.97
CA PHE A 4 61.78 6.20 -37.17
C PHE A 4 61.13 5.26 -36.15
N LEU A 5 61.43 5.49 -34.88
CA LEU A 5 60.75 4.87 -33.75
C LEU A 5 59.51 5.71 -33.43
N THR A 6 58.35 5.29 -33.90
CA THR A 6 57.09 5.91 -33.54
C THR A 6 56.69 5.46 -32.14
N LEU A 7 56.84 6.40 -31.22
CA LEU A 7 56.32 6.22 -29.85
C LEU A 7 54.84 6.35 -29.86
N PHE A 8 54.12 5.23 -29.67
CA PHE A 8 52.66 5.20 -29.54
C PHE A 8 52.34 5.58 -28.07
N LEU A 9 51.95 6.85 -27.86
CA LEU A 9 51.44 7.30 -26.56
C LEU A 9 49.99 6.88 -26.43
N ALA A 10 49.73 5.74 -25.76
CA ALA A 10 48.41 5.33 -25.40
C ALA A 10 47.88 6.24 -24.28
N SER A 11 47.04 7.20 -24.64
CA SER A 11 46.28 7.99 -23.67
C SER A 11 45.20 7.13 -23.06
N LEU A 12 45.45 6.68 -21.84
CA LEU A 12 44.43 5.98 -21.04
C LEU A 12 43.41 7.03 -20.55
N GLN A 13 42.34 7.14 -21.28
CA GLN A 13 41.20 7.95 -20.82
C GLN A 13 40.40 7.14 -19.80
N PHE A 14 40.54 7.52 -18.53
CA PHE A 14 39.61 7.09 -17.48
C PHE A 14 38.30 7.83 -17.71
N ALA A 15 37.34 7.16 -18.30
CA ALA A 15 35.95 7.61 -18.27
C ALA A 15 35.42 7.37 -16.85
N PHE A 16 35.31 8.43 -16.07
CA PHE A 16 34.52 8.40 -14.87
C PHE A 16 33.06 8.28 -15.32
N ALA A 17 32.55 7.07 -15.31
CA ALA A 17 31.11 6.86 -15.41
C ALA A 17 30.51 7.42 -14.11
N ASN A 18 29.89 8.60 -14.20
CA ASN A 18 28.99 9.05 -13.17
C ASN A 18 27.84 8.02 -13.14
N HIS A 19 27.91 7.11 -12.18
CA HIS A 19 26.79 6.32 -11.80
C HIS A 19 25.82 7.32 -11.13
N HIS A 20 24.94 7.92 -11.94
CA HIS A 20 23.69 8.37 -11.42
C HIS A 20 22.95 7.08 -11.02
N GLU A 21 22.97 6.77 -9.74
CA GLU A 21 21.93 5.94 -9.17
C GLU A 21 20.63 6.70 -9.45
N GLU A 22 20.01 6.44 -10.57
CA GLU A 22 18.58 6.67 -10.70
C GLU A 22 17.98 5.85 -9.54
N ASN A 23 17.56 6.56 -8.51
CA ASN A 23 16.64 6.04 -7.53
C ASN A 23 15.40 5.68 -8.33
N ASN A 24 15.42 4.50 -8.92
CA ASN A 24 14.27 3.87 -9.49
C ASN A 24 13.43 3.41 -8.28
N SER A 25 12.78 4.37 -7.63
CA SER A 25 11.61 4.09 -6.84
C SER A 25 10.62 3.55 -7.85
N GLN A 26 10.70 2.24 -8.12
CA GLN A 26 9.63 1.54 -8.80
C GLN A 26 8.43 1.77 -7.92
N ASP A 27 7.57 2.71 -8.34
CA ASP A 27 6.23 2.82 -7.79
C ASP A 27 5.64 1.42 -7.91
N MET A 28 5.54 0.74 -6.77
CA MET A 28 4.98 -0.60 -6.72
C MET A 28 3.52 -0.49 -7.12
N ILE A 29 3.24 -0.82 -8.39
CA ILE A 29 1.86 -0.84 -8.89
C ILE A 29 1.19 -2.07 -8.28
N VAL A 30 0.38 -1.85 -7.24
CA VAL A 30 -0.45 -2.88 -6.65
C VAL A 30 -1.69 -3.04 -7.52
N THR A 31 -1.80 -4.15 -8.21
CA THR A 31 -2.94 -4.48 -9.07
C THR A 31 -3.91 -5.45 -8.42
N GLU A 32 -3.50 -6.13 -7.37
CA GLU A 32 -4.27 -7.13 -6.63
C GLU A 32 -3.91 -7.06 -5.15
N LEU A 33 -4.90 -7.28 -4.28
CA LEU A 33 -4.69 -7.36 -2.84
C LEU A 33 -4.68 -8.81 -2.37
N PRO A 34 -3.75 -9.19 -1.47
CA PRO A 34 -3.74 -10.52 -0.90
C PRO A 34 -5.00 -10.78 -0.05
N THR A 35 -5.47 -12.02 -0.04
CA THR A 35 -6.61 -12.43 0.82
C THR A 35 -6.16 -12.74 2.24
N ASN A 36 -4.93 -13.27 2.43
CA ASN A 36 -4.39 -13.52 3.76
C ASN A 36 -4.35 -12.23 4.59
N TYR A 37 -4.84 -12.30 5.81
CA TYR A 37 -5.04 -11.12 6.65
C TYR A 37 -3.75 -10.38 7.00
N GLU A 38 -2.65 -11.09 7.27
CA GLU A 38 -1.36 -10.47 7.61
C GLU A 38 -0.77 -9.75 6.41
N GLU A 39 -0.71 -10.41 5.25
CA GLU A 39 -0.22 -9.83 4.00
C GLU A 39 -1.08 -8.65 3.55
N PHE A 40 -2.40 -8.73 3.75
CA PHE A 40 -3.33 -7.65 3.45
C PHE A 40 -3.04 -6.40 4.29
N VAL A 41 -2.84 -6.55 5.60
CA VAL A 41 -2.51 -5.44 6.52
C VAL A 41 -1.22 -4.74 6.11
N ASP A 42 -0.22 -5.50 5.65
CA ASP A 42 1.07 -4.96 5.24
C ASP A 42 0.98 -4.06 3.98
N ILE A 43 0.02 -4.33 3.11
CA ILE A 43 -0.08 -3.65 1.82
C ILE A 43 -1.17 -2.58 1.79
N ILE A 44 -2.28 -2.77 2.47
CA ILE A 44 -3.47 -1.92 2.32
C ILE A 44 -3.21 -0.44 2.65
N GLY A 45 -2.28 -0.16 3.55
CA GLY A 45 -1.90 1.21 3.93
C GLY A 45 -1.11 1.97 2.88
N LEU A 46 -0.61 1.29 1.84
CA LEU A 46 0.12 1.90 0.73
C LEU A 46 -0.83 2.51 -0.31
N LEU A 47 -2.08 2.10 -0.32
CA LEU A 47 -3.09 2.49 -1.30
C LEU A 47 -3.95 3.64 -0.81
N LYS A 48 -4.29 4.53 -1.72
CA LYS A 48 -5.34 5.53 -1.50
C LYS A 48 -6.72 4.88 -1.57
N ALA A 49 -7.69 5.49 -0.92
CA ALA A 49 -9.07 4.99 -0.88
C ALA A 49 -9.67 4.72 -2.26
N ASP A 50 -9.45 5.59 -3.24
CA ASP A 50 -9.92 5.42 -4.61
C ASP A 50 -9.23 4.26 -5.35
N GLU A 51 -7.96 3.99 -5.06
CA GLU A 51 -7.21 2.85 -5.60
C GLU A 51 -7.75 1.53 -5.04
N ILE A 52 -8.11 1.49 -3.76
CA ILE A 52 -8.74 0.33 -3.11
C ILE A 52 -10.04 -0.03 -3.81
N ILE A 53 -10.90 0.97 -4.06
CA ILE A 53 -12.17 0.76 -4.78
C ILE A 53 -11.96 0.21 -6.19
N LYS A 54 -10.92 0.68 -6.89
CA LYS A 54 -10.58 0.16 -8.23
C LYS A 54 -10.16 -1.31 -8.21
N ILE A 55 -9.50 -1.76 -7.13
CA ILE A 55 -8.97 -3.13 -7.03
C ILE A 55 -10.03 -4.10 -6.52
N ILE A 56 -10.72 -3.78 -5.43
CA ILE A 56 -11.66 -4.69 -4.75
C ILE A 56 -13.12 -4.27 -4.84
N GLY A 57 -13.43 -3.14 -5.47
CA GLY A 57 -14.78 -2.64 -5.63
C GLY A 57 -15.30 -1.84 -4.44
N GLU A 58 -16.54 -1.39 -4.54
CA GLU A 58 -17.21 -0.64 -3.48
C GLU A 58 -17.46 -1.53 -2.25
N PRO A 59 -17.30 -0.98 -1.03
CA PRO A 59 -17.65 -1.70 0.18
C PRO A 59 -19.16 -1.91 0.28
N ALA A 60 -19.57 -2.93 1.04
CA ALA A 60 -20.96 -3.20 1.33
C ALA A 60 -21.63 -2.06 2.13
N LYS A 61 -20.85 -1.39 2.97
CA LYS A 61 -21.30 -0.25 3.78
C LYS A 61 -20.17 0.75 3.99
N LYS A 62 -20.49 2.03 3.94
CA LYS A 62 -19.62 3.16 4.30
C LYS A 62 -20.28 4.01 5.39
N ILE A 63 -19.48 4.40 6.38
CA ILE A 63 -19.84 5.43 7.34
C ILE A 63 -18.81 6.54 7.19
N GLU A 64 -19.24 7.76 6.89
CA GLU A 64 -18.38 8.92 6.65
C GLU A 64 -18.54 9.94 7.76
N ILE A 65 -17.41 10.49 8.20
CA ILE A 65 -17.35 11.62 9.12
C ILE A 65 -16.91 12.86 8.33
N LYS A 66 -17.78 13.87 8.30
CA LYS A 66 -17.55 15.11 7.57
C LYS A 66 -17.28 16.25 8.53
N MET A 67 -16.37 17.14 8.12
CA MET A 67 -16.16 18.42 8.79
C MET A 67 -17.34 19.33 8.56
N LYS A 68 -17.92 19.90 9.63
CA LYS A 68 -19.13 20.75 9.53
C LYS A 68 -18.90 22.04 8.76
N SER A 69 -17.69 22.61 8.81
CA SER A 69 -17.36 23.89 8.17
C SER A 69 -17.16 23.80 6.67
N THR A 70 -16.56 22.72 6.17
CA THR A 70 -16.19 22.55 4.75
C THR A 70 -16.93 21.43 4.05
N ASN A 71 -17.60 20.55 4.81
CA ASN A 71 -18.24 19.33 4.33
C ASN A 71 -17.25 18.29 3.76
N ASP A 72 -15.94 18.45 4.04
CA ASP A 72 -14.92 17.49 3.64
C ASP A 72 -14.99 16.22 4.47
N ILE A 73 -14.78 15.08 3.82
CA ILE A 73 -14.70 13.77 4.50
C ILE A 73 -13.34 13.69 5.19
N ILE A 74 -13.33 13.63 6.52
CA ILE A 74 -12.12 13.55 7.34
C ILE A 74 -11.77 12.13 7.77
N ALA A 75 -12.76 11.27 7.88
CA ALA A 75 -12.61 9.85 8.17
C ALA A 75 -13.77 9.07 7.58
N SER A 76 -13.54 7.81 7.31
CA SER A 76 -14.59 6.87 6.91
C SER A 76 -14.29 5.47 7.40
N THR A 77 -15.33 4.71 7.67
CA THR A 77 -15.26 3.30 8.01
C THR A 77 -15.97 2.51 6.92
N TRP A 78 -15.26 1.57 6.31
CA TRP A 78 -15.75 0.74 5.20
C TRP A 78 -15.86 -0.71 5.63
N TYR A 79 -16.91 -1.37 5.24
CA TYR A 79 -17.19 -2.77 5.55
C TYR A 79 -17.24 -3.60 4.26
N TYR A 80 -16.38 -4.63 4.21
CA TYR A 80 -16.36 -5.63 3.15
C TYR A 80 -16.74 -7.00 3.72
N HIS A 81 -17.47 -7.79 2.96
CA HIS A 81 -17.80 -9.17 3.34
C HIS A 81 -16.92 -10.17 2.58
N ASN A 82 -16.48 -11.21 3.28
CA ASN A 82 -15.72 -12.32 2.71
C ASN A 82 -14.50 -11.86 1.87
N LEU A 83 -13.78 -10.86 2.36
CA LEU A 83 -12.63 -10.27 1.67
C LEU A 83 -11.33 -10.97 2.05
N ASN A 84 -11.10 -11.22 3.34
CA ASN A 84 -9.85 -11.70 3.88
C ASN A 84 -9.99 -13.05 4.56
N THR A 85 -8.88 -13.80 4.55
CA THR A 85 -8.78 -15.11 5.18
C THR A 85 -7.87 -15.10 6.41
N ASP A 86 -8.15 -16.00 7.35
CA ASP A 86 -7.29 -16.30 8.48
C ASP A 86 -6.07 -17.15 8.05
N ALA A 87 -5.23 -17.56 9.00
CA ALA A 87 -4.05 -18.37 8.74
C ALA A 87 -4.38 -19.76 8.14
N GLU A 88 -5.57 -20.28 8.37
CA GLU A 88 -6.08 -21.55 7.85
C GLU A 88 -6.83 -21.41 6.52
N GLY A 89 -6.91 -20.20 5.96
CA GLY A 89 -7.57 -19.94 4.70
C GLY A 89 -9.10 -19.81 4.80
N ARG A 90 -9.66 -19.65 6.00
CA ARG A 90 -11.08 -19.41 6.22
C ARG A 90 -11.37 -17.91 6.13
N TYR A 91 -12.42 -17.53 5.40
CA TYR A 91 -12.81 -16.13 5.28
C TYR A 91 -13.37 -15.57 6.59
N PHE A 92 -12.91 -14.38 6.95
CA PHE A 92 -13.61 -13.56 7.92
C PHE A 92 -14.94 -13.08 7.30
N PRO A 93 -16.05 -13.18 8.02
CA PRO A 93 -17.33 -12.68 7.53
C PRO A 93 -17.31 -11.22 7.15
N THR A 94 -16.60 -10.39 7.91
CA THR A 94 -16.53 -8.95 7.69
C THR A 94 -15.12 -8.43 7.97
N THR A 95 -14.63 -7.59 7.06
CA THR A 95 -13.40 -6.79 7.25
C THR A 95 -13.79 -5.32 7.29
N GLU A 96 -13.40 -4.63 8.37
CA GLU A 96 -13.59 -3.20 8.54
C GLU A 96 -12.28 -2.47 8.23
N LEU A 97 -12.36 -1.44 7.39
CA LEU A 97 -11.26 -0.53 7.10
C LEU A 97 -11.58 0.84 7.69
N ASP A 98 -10.73 1.32 8.58
CA ASP A 98 -10.79 2.70 9.06
C ASP A 98 -9.86 3.57 8.21
N ILE A 99 -10.43 4.55 7.54
CA ILE A 99 -9.73 5.42 6.60
C ILE A 99 -9.68 6.84 7.15
N VAL A 100 -8.48 7.40 7.22
CA VAL A 100 -8.20 8.78 7.64
C VAL A 100 -7.33 9.43 6.59
N ASP A 101 -7.69 10.64 6.17
CA ASP A 101 -6.96 11.39 5.15
C ASP A 101 -6.71 10.61 3.84
N GLY A 102 -7.64 9.75 3.47
CA GLY A 102 -7.60 8.98 2.23
C GLY A 102 -6.78 7.68 2.28
N TYR A 103 -6.22 7.32 3.44
CA TYR A 103 -5.44 6.09 3.64
C TYR A 103 -6.02 5.24 4.77
N VAL A 104 -5.87 3.93 4.64
CA VAL A 104 -6.26 2.99 5.71
C VAL A 104 -5.32 3.14 6.90
N GLU A 105 -5.88 3.43 8.06
CA GLU A 105 -5.16 3.54 9.32
C GLU A 105 -5.20 2.25 10.14
N SER A 106 -6.34 1.57 10.13
CA SER A 106 -6.53 0.31 10.84
C SER A 106 -7.47 -0.62 10.09
N VAL A 107 -7.33 -1.90 10.37
CA VAL A 107 -8.19 -2.98 9.84
C VAL A 107 -8.71 -3.79 11.01
N VAL A 108 -9.98 -4.12 10.98
CA VAL A 108 -10.60 -5.04 11.96
C VAL A 108 -11.17 -6.24 11.21
N PHE A 109 -10.74 -7.44 11.58
CA PHE A 109 -11.32 -8.69 11.08
C PHE A 109 -12.34 -9.21 12.10
N MET A 110 -13.59 -9.29 11.66
CA MET A 110 -14.74 -9.63 12.50
C MET A 110 -15.18 -11.06 12.26
N ASN A 111 -15.56 -11.75 13.32
CA ASN A 111 -16.06 -13.14 13.24
C ASN A 111 -17.56 -13.24 13.00
N GLU A 112 -18.26 -12.10 12.90
CA GLU A 112 -19.71 -12.04 12.74
C GLU A 112 -20.13 -11.04 11.65
N VAL A 113 -21.26 -11.30 11.01
CA VAL A 113 -21.91 -10.41 10.02
C VAL A 113 -23.00 -9.58 10.72
N ASN A 114 -22.77 -9.16 11.93
CA ASN A 114 -23.79 -8.41 12.66
C ASN A 114 -23.59 -6.90 12.47
N GLU A 115 -24.66 -6.19 12.11
CA GLU A 115 -24.67 -4.74 11.93
C GLU A 115 -24.66 -3.95 13.25
N SER A 116 -24.53 -4.62 14.40
CA SER A 116 -24.43 -3.96 15.70
C SER A 116 -23.04 -3.36 15.91
N THR A 117 -22.98 -2.21 16.56
CA THR A 117 -21.77 -1.43 16.81
C THR A 117 -20.81 -2.05 17.85
N ASP A 118 -21.16 -3.19 18.46
CA ASP A 118 -20.41 -3.88 19.50
C ASP A 118 -19.75 -5.17 18.98
N LEU A 119 -19.26 -5.16 17.74
CA LEU A 119 -18.58 -6.31 17.16
C LEU A 119 -17.16 -6.43 17.74
N GLU A 120 -16.89 -7.53 18.41
CA GLU A 120 -15.55 -7.89 18.83
C GLU A 120 -14.77 -8.44 17.63
N GLY A 121 -13.67 -7.78 17.32
CA GLY A 121 -12.75 -8.19 16.26
C GLY A 121 -11.31 -7.86 16.63
N ASN A 122 -10.36 -8.53 15.98
CA ASN A 122 -8.96 -8.20 16.14
C ASN A 122 -8.61 -6.99 15.27
N LYS A 123 -8.19 -5.92 15.93
CA LYS A 123 -7.78 -4.66 15.28
C LYS A 123 -6.27 -4.66 15.01
N TYR A 124 -5.91 -4.35 13.79
CA TYR A 124 -4.53 -4.21 13.34
C TYR A 124 -4.27 -2.77 12.90
N ILE A 125 -3.22 -2.16 13.46
CA ILE A 125 -2.75 -0.86 13.00
C ILE A 125 -1.89 -1.07 11.76
N VAL A 126 -2.26 -0.38 10.70
CA VAL A 126 -1.60 -0.50 9.40
C VAL A 126 -0.29 0.28 9.40
N PRO A 127 0.82 -0.29 8.89
CA PRO A 127 2.07 0.45 8.70
C PRO A 127 1.85 1.63 7.75
N LYS A 128 2.35 2.82 8.12
CA LYS A 128 2.30 4.01 7.27
C LYS A 128 3.48 4.02 6.29
N SER A 129 3.24 4.49 5.08
CA SER A 129 4.23 4.52 4.00
C SER A 129 5.49 5.33 4.32
N ASP A 130 5.39 6.34 5.19
CA ASP A 130 6.51 7.17 5.65
C ASP A 130 7.50 6.42 6.57
N LYS A 131 7.18 5.21 7.02
CA LYS A 131 8.10 4.33 7.78
C LYS A 131 8.87 3.33 6.92
N LEU A 132 8.60 3.31 5.62
CA LEU A 132 9.26 2.42 4.66
C LEU A 132 10.41 3.10 3.90
N ILE A 133 10.78 4.28 4.35
CA ILE A 133 11.93 5.03 3.82
C ILE A 133 13.16 4.75 4.69
#